data_822914412847b1d9bf3df79fdec3142e
#
_entry.id   822914412847b1d9bf3df79fdec3142e
#
_cell.length_a   1.000
_cell.length_b   1.000
_cell.length_c   1.000
_cell.angle_alpha   90.00
_cell.angle_beta   90.00
_cell.angle_gamma   90.00
#
_symmetry.space_group_name_H-M   'P 1'
#
loop_
_entity.id
_entity.type
_entity.pdbx_description
1 polymer ?
#
loop_
_entity_poly.entity_id
_entity_poly.type
_entity_poly.pdbx_seq_one_letter_code
_entity_poly.pdbx_strand_id
1 'polypeptide(L)'
;MPVNSNELNPVKEYAGYAICDKEENSRELKVFCTDLLPFHTGKLLPTDATVRVVNSSNTSSTYSNDVCESNYITCTYRDDSSNHTAFPPDVRAGEQVTVIKLGDNEQQYFWKPCARTEGNRRTETHRIAISGTLDNDTVLNNDNSYYFEMDTRRSHSITLSTNKADGEQFKYMLKIDADNNLVMLGDDVGNAILIDSAGQSITLQTKSGATIQIQQNDTNTSCNGNLSMQVKGNVTQTIKGNVSLECDGSVAIKSKGAISLTSGSKIDLVAPSINVSKGGSL
;
A
#
# COMPACT_ATOMS: atom_id res chain seq x y z
N MET A 1 25.82 34.72 30.84
CA MET A 1 26.07 35.63 29.73
C MET A 1 24.80 35.62 28.88
N PRO A 2 24.20 36.76 28.54
CA PRO A 2 23.04 36.75 27.64
C PRO A 2 23.55 36.33 26.25
N VAL A 3 22.95 35.31 25.71
CA VAL A 3 23.14 34.89 24.32
C VAL A 3 22.62 36.04 23.43
N ASN A 4 23.51 36.60 22.66
CA ASN A 4 23.18 37.69 21.75
C ASN A 4 22.25 37.12 20.67
N SER A 5 20.98 37.50 20.68
CA SER A 5 19.93 37.02 19.78
C SER A 5 20.08 37.43 18.30
N ASN A 6 21.20 38.06 17.94
CA ASN A 6 21.47 38.57 16.60
C ASN A 6 22.35 37.64 15.72
N GLU A 7 22.71 36.45 16.20
CA GLU A 7 23.42 35.45 15.42
C GLU A 7 22.56 34.19 15.13
N LEU A 8 21.30 34.38 14.87
CA LEU A 8 20.53 33.33 14.19
C LEU A 8 21.06 33.26 12.77
N ASN A 9 21.80 32.16 12.49
CA ASN A 9 22.29 31.86 11.14
C ASN A 9 21.14 31.99 10.13
N PRO A 10 21.22 32.92 9.16
CA PRO A 10 20.11 33.18 8.26
C PRO A 10 19.87 31.93 7.40
N VAL A 11 18.62 31.51 7.33
CA VAL A 11 18.17 30.51 6.36
C VAL A 11 18.08 31.20 5.01
N LYS A 12 18.86 30.72 4.03
CA LYS A 12 18.83 31.25 2.65
C LYS A 12 18.25 30.18 1.73
N GLU A 13 17.31 30.59 0.89
CA GLU A 13 16.68 29.75 -0.11
C GLU A 13 17.12 30.17 -1.51
N TYR A 14 17.42 29.19 -2.36
CA TYR A 14 17.90 29.38 -3.72
C TYR A 14 17.13 28.50 -4.69
N ALA A 15 17.03 28.89 -5.95
CA ALA A 15 16.56 28.01 -7.01
C ALA A 15 17.69 27.07 -7.45
N GLY A 16 17.39 25.77 -7.50
CA GLY A 16 18.31 24.76 -8.00
C GLY A 16 17.62 23.81 -8.97
N TYR A 17 18.41 23.06 -9.72
CA TYR A 17 17.93 22.07 -10.69
C TYR A 17 18.59 20.73 -10.41
N ALA A 18 17.79 19.67 -10.33
CA ALA A 18 18.31 18.31 -10.18
C ALA A 18 19.16 17.94 -11.41
N ILE A 19 20.37 17.44 -11.21
CA ILE A 19 21.25 17.02 -12.33
C ILE A 19 20.99 15.58 -12.77
N CYS A 20 20.39 14.78 -11.92
CA CYS A 20 20.01 13.39 -12.19
C CYS A 20 18.69 13.07 -11.51
N ASP A 21 18.08 11.95 -11.89
CA ASP A 21 16.94 11.39 -11.17
C ASP A 21 17.36 11.07 -9.73
N LYS A 22 16.50 11.40 -8.77
CA LYS A 22 16.71 11.02 -7.38
C LYS A 22 16.69 9.51 -7.24
N GLU A 23 17.67 8.96 -6.56
CA GLU A 23 17.69 7.55 -6.24
C GLU A 23 16.49 7.18 -5.33
N GLU A 24 15.96 5.99 -5.55
CA GLU A 24 14.87 5.45 -4.75
C GLU A 24 15.28 5.36 -3.28
N ASN A 25 14.38 5.76 -2.39
CA ASN A 25 14.61 5.77 -0.94
C ASN A 25 15.77 6.64 -0.44
N SER A 26 16.47 7.36 -1.33
CA SER A 26 17.51 8.31 -0.94
C SER A 26 16.90 9.64 -0.48
N ARG A 27 17.47 10.23 0.53
CA ARG A 27 17.19 11.61 0.94
C ARG A 27 18.11 12.62 0.25
N GLU A 28 19.13 12.15 -0.44
CA GLU A 28 20.10 12.97 -1.13
C GLU A 28 19.70 13.24 -2.57
N LEU A 29 19.98 14.45 -3.01
CA LEU A 29 19.77 14.91 -4.38
C LEU A 29 20.98 15.72 -4.81
N LYS A 30 21.51 15.45 -6.00
CA LYS A 30 22.55 16.26 -6.63
C LYS A 30 21.90 17.41 -7.37
N VAL A 31 22.24 18.64 -7.00
CA VAL A 31 21.59 19.84 -7.48
C VAL A 31 22.60 20.83 -8.04
N PHE A 32 22.32 21.38 -9.20
CA PHE A 32 23.01 22.53 -9.76
C PHE A 32 22.28 23.81 -9.30
N CYS A 33 23.03 24.75 -8.73
CA CYS A 33 22.53 26.02 -8.26
C CYS A 33 23.50 27.13 -8.66
N THR A 34 23.11 28.02 -9.57
CA THR A 34 23.94 29.11 -10.09
C THR A 34 24.36 30.09 -9.02
N ASP A 35 23.51 30.37 -8.06
CA ASP A 35 23.78 31.36 -7.01
C ASP A 35 24.80 30.86 -5.98
N LEU A 36 24.90 29.53 -5.82
CA LEU A 36 25.84 28.89 -4.90
C LEU A 36 27.14 28.45 -5.60
N LEU A 37 27.13 28.36 -6.93
CA LEU A 37 28.25 27.96 -7.76
C LEU A 37 28.59 29.06 -8.81
N PRO A 38 28.87 30.33 -8.39
CA PRO A 38 28.97 31.48 -9.31
C PRO A 38 30.20 31.44 -10.23
N PHE A 39 31.21 30.64 -9.93
CA PHE A 39 32.46 30.56 -10.70
C PHE A 39 32.48 29.42 -11.71
N HIS A 40 31.32 29.06 -12.21
CA HIS A 40 31.23 28.02 -13.21
C HIS A 40 31.76 28.53 -14.57
N THR A 41 33.01 28.21 -14.89
CA THR A 41 33.63 28.48 -16.20
C THR A 41 33.72 27.24 -17.08
N GLY A 42 33.13 26.11 -16.68
CA GLY A 42 33.17 24.87 -17.43
C GLY A 42 32.19 24.85 -18.61
N LYS A 43 32.56 24.19 -19.72
CA LYS A 43 31.60 23.78 -20.73
C LYS A 43 30.56 22.90 -20.07
N LEU A 44 29.29 23.27 -20.20
CA LEU A 44 28.18 22.39 -19.87
C LEU A 44 28.27 21.17 -20.78
N LEU A 45 28.48 19.99 -20.23
CA LEU A 45 28.47 18.76 -21.01
C LEU A 45 27.01 18.37 -21.26
N PRO A 46 26.63 17.99 -22.49
CA PRO A 46 25.34 17.47 -22.74
C PRO A 46 25.14 16.21 -21.89
N THR A 47 24.21 16.25 -20.95
CA THR A 47 23.72 15.03 -20.35
C THR A 47 22.66 14.46 -21.29
N ASP A 48 22.59 13.14 -21.45
CA ASP A 48 21.53 12.47 -22.20
C ASP A 48 20.12 12.67 -21.58
N ALA A 49 20.03 13.49 -20.55
CA ALA A 49 18.80 13.84 -19.87
C ALA A 49 18.06 14.92 -20.65
N THR A 50 17.12 14.50 -21.47
CA THR A 50 16.17 15.38 -22.14
C THR A 50 15.16 15.88 -21.11
N VAL A 51 15.29 17.11 -20.66
CA VAL A 51 14.31 17.74 -19.79
C VAL A 51 13.13 18.21 -20.64
N ARG A 52 12.00 17.58 -20.50
CA ARG A 52 10.75 18.01 -21.13
C ARG A 52 10.08 19.06 -20.24
N VAL A 53 10.30 20.33 -20.50
CA VAL A 53 9.52 21.40 -19.88
C VAL A 53 8.24 21.59 -20.67
N VAL A 54 7.11 21.22 -20.08
CA VAL A 54 5.78 21.50 -20.64
C VAL A 54 5.36 22.87 -20.14
N ASN A 55 5.46 23.88 -20.97
CA ASN A 55 4.89 25.18 -20.68
C ASN A 55 3.37 25.14 -20.76
N SER A 56 2.67 26.00 -20.01
CA SER A 56 1.22 26.11 -19.94
C SER A 56 0.51 26.40 -21.30
N SER A 57 1.28 26.60 -22.37
CA SER A 57 0.80 26.86 -23.73
C SER A 57 0.84 25.65 -24.67
N ASN A 58 0.92 24.43 -24.17
CA ASN A 58 0.97 23.18 -24.95
C ASN A 58 2.14 23.05 -25.96
N THR A 59 3.11 23.92 -25.91
CA THR A 59 4.35 23.80 -26.67
C THR A 59 5.41 23.11 -25.81
N SER A 60 5.73 21.86 -26.14
CA SER A 60 6.85 21.15 -25.54
C SER A 60 8.14 21.71 -26.15
N SER A 61 8.87 22.52 -25.39
CA SER A 61 10.24 22.87 -25.73
C SER A 61 11.20 21.89 -25.04
N THR A 62 12.04 21.24 -25.82
CA THR A 62 13.10 20.39 -25.29
C THR A 62 14.30 21.29 -25.02
N TYR A 63 14.62 21.49 -23.76
CA TYR A 63 15.87 22.13 -23.38
C TYR A 63 16.89 21.03 -23.07
N SER A 64 17.99 21.00 -23.77
CA SER A 64 19.16 20.28 -23.33
C SER A 64 19.87 21.17 -22.30
N ASN A 65 19.68 20.88 -21.02
CA ASN A 65 20.51 21.48 -20.00
C ASN A 65 21.82 20.71 -19.93
N ASP A 66 22.85 21.27 -20.51
CA ASP A 66 24.21 20.78 -20.34
C ASP A 66 24.65 21.05 -18.89
N VAL A 67 24.47 20.10 -18.01
CA VAL A 67 24.92 20.20 -16.61
C VAL A 67 26.24 19.45 -16.47
N CYS A 68 27.28 20.15 -16.03
CA CYS A 68 28.56 19.51 -15.76
C CYS A 68 28.50 18.64 -14.51
N GLU A 69 28.75 17.33 -14.64
CA GLU A 69 28.76 16.39 -13.50
C GLU A 69 29.73 16.81 -12.37
N SER A 70 30.69 17.65 -12.63
CA SER A 70 31.70 18.14 -11.66
C SER A 70 31.19 19.32 -10.82
N ASN A 71 30.09 19.96 -11.17
CA ASN A 71 29.61 21.19 -10.53
C ASN A 71 28.18 21.02 -9.98
N TYR A 72 28.06 20.21 -8.96
CA TYR A 72 26.82 20.07 -8.19
C TYR A 72 27.10 20.14 -6.70
N ILE A 73 26.06 20.44 -5.96
CA ILE A 73 26.01 20.27 -4.51
C ILE A 73 25.11 19.10 -4.16
N THR A 74 25.51 18.29 -3.19
CA THR A 74 24.65 17.26 -2.64
C THR A 74 23.79 17.89 -1.55
N CYS A 75 22.48 17.82 -1.73
CA CYS A 75 21.49 18.36 -0.80
C CYS A 75 20.73 17.22 -0.14
N THR A 76 20.49 17.32 1.17
CA THR A 76 19.66 16.37 1.92
C THR A 76 18.21 16.86 1.94
N TYR A 77 17.25 15.95 1.79
CA TYR A 77 15.84 16.30 1.88
C TYR A 77 15.49 16.89 3.24
N ARG A 78 14.84 18.05 3.23
CA ARG A 78 14.27 18.67 4.41
C ARG A 78 12.77 18.53 4.39
N ASP A 79 12.25 17.80 5.37
CA ASP A 79 10.84 17.73 5.63
C ASP A 79 10.41 18.97 6.43
N ASP A 80 9.47 19.75 5.89
CA ASP A 80 8.90 20.91 6.59
C ASP A 80 7.79 20.50 7.59
N SER A 81 7.37 19.24 7.59
CA SER A 81 6.39 18.72 8.54
C SER A 81 7.08 18.31 9.85
N SER A 82 6.72 18.94 10.94
CA SER A 82 7.46 18.93 12.20
C SER A 82 7.51 17.59 12.95
N ASN A 83 6.76 16.54 12.55
CA ASN A 83 6.65 15.29 13.30
C ASN A 83 6.52 14.01 12.48
N HIS A 84 6.56 14.07 11.16
CA HIS A 84 6.37 12.89 10.33
C HIS A 84 7.55 12.72 9.38
N THR A 85 8.18 11.54 9.43
CA THR A 85 9.20 11.20 8.45
C THR A 85 8.50 10.88 7.14
N ALA A 86 8.37 11.88 6.29
CA ALA A 86 7.98 11.66 4.91
C ALA A 86 9.18 11.14 4.11
N PHE A 87 8.94 10.15 3.26
CA PHE A 87 9.91 9.82 2.23
C PHE A 87 9.96 10.97 1.22
N PRO A 88 11.16 11.38 0.77
CA PRO A 88 11.27 12.46 -0.19
C PRO A 88 10.54 12.08 -1.47
N PRO A 89 9.80 13.03 -2.09
CA PRO A 89 9.16 12.79 -3.37
C PRO A 89 10.18 12.46 -4.45
N ASP A 90 9.73 11.81 -5.50
CA ASP A 90 10.55 11.57 -6.69
C ASP A 90 10.87 12.89 -7.39
N VAL A 91 12.14 13.05 -7.75
CA VAL A 91 12.65 14.19 -8.51
C VAL A 91 13.40 13.66 -9.73
N ARG A 92 13.14 14.25 -10.89
CA ARG A 92 13.81 13.88 -12.14
C ARG A 92 14.90 14.88 -12.50
N ALA A 93 15.85 14.42 -13.30
CA ALA A 93 16.86 15.30 -13.89
C ALA A 93 16.23 16.54 -14.55
N GLY A 94 16.80 17.71 -14.28
CA GLY A 94 16.34 19.01 -14.77
C GLY A 94 15.12 19.58 -14.05
N GLU A 95 14.60 18.92 -13.05
CA GLU A 95 13.50 19.46 -12.25
C GLU A 95 13.99 20.53 -11.29
N GLN A 96 13.23 21.62 -11.19
CA GLN A 96 13.51 22.69 -10.26
C GLN A 96 13.16 22.30 -8.83
N VAL A 97 14.09 22.55 -7.91
CA VAL A 97 13.94 22.36 -6.47
C VAL A 97 14.36 23.63 -5.73
N THR A 98 13.90 23.80 -4.51
CA THR A 98 14.40 24.84 -3.62
C THR A 98 15.57 24.29 -2.82
N VAL A 99 16.72 24.94 -2.92
CA VAL A 99 17.92 24.65 -2.12
C VAL A 99 17.93 25.55 -0.90
N ILE A 100 18.13 24.97 0.27
CA ILE A 100 18.15 25.68 1.55
C ILE A 100 19.56 25.57 2.12
N LYS A 101 20.20 26.71 2.40
CA LYS A 101 21.46 26.78 3.11
C LYS A 101 21.22 27.25 4.54
N LEU A 102 21.72 26.49 5.51
CA LEU A 102 21.72 26.87 6.92
C LEU A 102 23.09 27.44 7.29
N GLY A 103 23.09 28.70 7.74
CA GLY A 103 24.31 29.37 8.18
C GLY A 103 25.24 29.82 7.04
N ASP A 104 26.21 30.65 7.40
CA ASP A 104 27.19 31.18 6.45
C ASP A 104 28.47 30.31 6.36
N ASN A 105 28.76 29.53 7.40
CA ASN A 105 30.04 28.78 7.49
C ASN A 105 29.94 27.27 7.31
N GLU A 106 28.75 26.72 7.26
CA GLU A 106 28.56 25.27 7.10
C GLU A 106 28.08 24.94 5.69
N GLN A 107 28.74 23.98 5.06
CA GLN A 107 28.36 23.45 3.74
C GLN A 107 27.22 22.42 3.89
N GLN A 108 26.20 22.73 4.71
CA GLN A 108 25.02 21.91 4.83
C GLN A 108 23.91 22.46 3.96
N TYR A 109 23.60 21.71 2.92
CA TYR A 109 22.56 22.05 1.97
C TYR A 109 21.41 21.08 2.09
N PHE A 110 20.21 21.65 2.07
CA PHE A 110 18.98 20.90 2.06
C PHE A 110 18.20 21.22 0.80
N TRP A 111 17.31 20.33 0.43
CA TRP A 111 16.40 20.57 -0.67
C TRP A 111 14.95 20.27 -0.27
N LYS A 112 14.02 20.97 -0.91
CA LYS A 112 12.58 20.69 -0.86
C LYS A 112 12.00 20.84 -2.27
N PRO A 113 10.87 20.15 -2.59
CA PRO A 113 10.19 20.34 -3.86
C PRO A 113 9.82 21.80 -4.08
N CYS A 114 9.96 22.28 -5.30
CA CYS A 114 9.40 23.57 -5.70
C CYS A 114 7.92 23.42 -6.00
N ALA A 115 7.16 24.53 -5.91
CA ALA A 115 5.75 24.53 -6.29
C ALA A 115 5.60 24.08 -7.75
N ARG A 116 4.79 23.05 -7.97
CA ARG A 116 4.54 22.49 -9.30
C ARG A 116 3.38 23.24 -9.96
N THR A 117 3.58 23.60 -11.21
CA THR A 117 2.52 24.13 -12.06
C THR A 117 1.70 22.99 -12.64
N GLU A 118 0.50 23.28 -13.17
CA GLU A 118 -0.36 22.26 -13.80
C GLU A 118 0.34 21.47 -14.93
N GLY A 119 1.28 22.08 -15.65
CA GLY A 119 2.05 21.42 -16.71
C GLY A 119 3.06 20.38 -16.23
N ASN A 120 3.36 20.32 -14.94
CA ASN A 120 4.35 19.42 -14.34
C ASN A 120 3.74 18.23 -13.60
N ARG A 121 2.48 17.91 -13.85
CA ARG A 121 1.84 16.71 -13.29
C ARG A 121 2.51 15.46 -13.83
N ARG A 122 2.82 14.54 -12.94
CA ARG A 122 3.44 13.26 -13.28
C ARG A 122 3.05 12.19 -12.28
N THR A 123 3.32 10.95 -12.68
CA THR A 123 3.23 9.82 -11.77
C THR A 123 4.35 9.88 -10.75
N GLU A 124 4.06 9.60 -9.49
CA GLU A 124 5.04 9.62 -8.41
C GLU A 124 4.65 8.67 -7.28
N THR A 125 5.60 8.39 -6.42
CA THR A 125 5.37 7.68 -5.17
C THR A 125 5.36 8.70 -4.03
N HIS A 126 4.29 8.72 -3.26
CA HIS A 126 4.18 9.53 -2.05
C HIS A 126 4.01 8.62 -0.84
N ARG A 127 4.90 8.77 0.13
CA ARG A 127 4.91 7.94 1.32
C ARG A 127 5.05 8.78 2.58
N ILE A 128 4.16 8.54 3.54
CA ILE A 128 4.27 9.03 4.91
C ILE A 128 4.60 7.82 5.78
N ALA A 129 5.71 7.88 6.51
CA ALA A 129 6.13 6.82 7.39
C ALA A 129 6.49 7.36 8.77
N ILE A 130 6.09 6.62 9.80
CA ILE A 130 6.37 6.94 11.20
C ILE A 130 7.14 5.76 11.78
N SER A 131 8.20 6.03 12.53
CA SER A 131 8.97 4.96 13.17
C SER A 131 8.08 4.08 14.04
N GLY A 132 8.19 2.78 13.88
CA GLY A 132 7.59 1.77 14.73
C GLY A 132 8.54 1.26 15.82
N THR A 133 9.72 1.86 15.97
CA THR A 133 10.71 1.48 16.96
C THR A 133 11.35 2.72 17.58
N LEU A 134 11.84 2.58 18.80
CA LEU A 134 12.63 3.61 19.49
C LEU A 134 14.10 3.62 19.06
N ASP A 135 14.53 2.69 18.22
CA ASP A 135 15.88 2.64 17.67
C ASP A 135 16.09 3.77 16.66
N ASN A 136 16.86 4.77 17.05
CA ASN A 136 17.13 5.98 16.25
C ASN A 136 18.24 5.78 15.19
N ASP A 137 18.93 4.64 15.22
CA ASP A 137 20.07 4.38 14.33
C ASP A 137 19.64 3.69 13.04
N THR A 138 18.39 3.25 12.94
CA THR A 138 17.86 2.55 11.77
C THR A 138 17.16 3.49 10.80
N VAL A 139 17.54 3.41 9.53
CA VAL A 139 16.81 4.09 8.44
C VAL A 139 15.39 3.52 8.33
N LEU A 140 14.40 4.38 8.23
CA LEU A 140 13.00 3.97 8.07
C LEU A 140 12.80 3.15 6.79
N ASN A 141 12.16 1.99 6.95
CA ASN A 141 11.81 1.07 5.87
C ASN A 141 10.44 0.42 6.14
N ASN A 142 10.05 -0.56 5.34
CA ASN A 142 8.75 -1.23 5.46
C ASN A 142 8.64 -2.15 6.69
N ASP A 143 9.76 -2.50 7.30
CA ASP A 143 9.82 -3.47 8.40
C ASP A 143 9.93 -2.79 9.77
N ASN A 144 10.25 -1.49 9.80
CA ASN A 144 10.39 -0.72 11.04
C ASN A 144 9.49 0.54 11.10
N SER A 145 8.56 0.72 10.18
CA SER A 145 7.67 1.87 10.16
C SER A 145 6.21 1.49 9.93
N TYR A 146 5.33 2.27 10.54
CA TYR A 146 3.93 2.37 10.11
C TYR A 146 3.89 3.32 8.93
N TYR A 147 3.27 2.94 7.82
CA TYR A 147 3.27 3.80 6.64
C TYR A 147 1.96 3.81 5.86
N PHE A 148 1.73 4.94 5.22
CA PHE A 148 0.76 5.13 4.16
C PHE A 148 1.51 5.49 2.89
N GLU A 149 1.23 4.78 1.80
CA GLU A 149 1.87 4.98 0.51
C GLU A 149 0.83 5.04 -0.60
N MET A 150 0.96 6.02 -1.47
CA MET A 150 0.31 6.08 -2.78
C MET A 150 1.40 6.05 -3.85
N ASP A 151 1.36 5.05 -4.69
CA ASP A 151 2.32 4.86 -5.77
C ASP A 151 1.58 4.76 -7.11
N THR A 152 1.67 5.84 -7.88
CA THR A 152 1.10 5.91 -9.24
C THR A 152 2.17 5.70 -10.32
N ARG A 153 3.41 5.42 -9.94
CA ARG A 153 4.55 5.32 -10.86
C ARG A 153 4.98 3.90 -11.14
N ARG A 154 4.99 3.04 -10.14
CA ARG A 154 5.59 1.68 -10.20
C ARG A 154 4.58 0.59 -9.98
N SER A 155 3.90 0.63 -8.84
CA SER A 155 3.00 -0.43 -8.41
C SER A 155 1.53 -0.09 -8.54
N HIS A 156 1.21 1.13 -9.00
CA HIS A 156 -0.17 1.65 -9.13
C HIS A 156 -1.04 1.21 -7.95
N SER A 157 -0.56 1.49 -6.74
CA SER A 157 -1.17 0.97 -5.51
C SER A 157 -1.34 2.02 -4.42
N ILE A 158 -2.26 1.74 -3.51
CA ILE A 158 -2.42 2.45 -2.24
C ILE A 158 -2.22 1.43 -1.13
N THR A 159 -1.30 1.69 -0.20
CA THR A 159 -0.96 0.78 0.89
C THR A 159 -0.99 1.49 2.23
N LEU A 160 -1.64 0.89 3.22
CA LEU A 160 -1.57 1.24 4.63
C LEU A 160 -1.03 0.03 5.39
N SER A 161 0.05 0.19 6.14
CA SER A 161 0.69 -0.93 6.83
C SER A 161 1.17 -0.57 8.23
N THR A 162 1.01 -1.51 9.15
CA THR A 162 1.70 -1.54 10.44
C THR A 162 3.02 -2.31 10.33
N ASN A 163 3.76 -2.47 11.42
CA ASN A 163 4.98 -3.30 11.48
C ASN A 163 5.06 -4.09 12.80
N LYS A 164 6.19 -4.72 13.07
CA LYS A 164 6.47 -5.49 14.30
C LYS A 164 7.80 -5.11 14.97
N ALA A 165 8.29 -3.91 14.72
CA ALA A 165 9.63 -3.52 15.14
C ALA A 165 9.77 -3.20 16.63
N ASP A 166 8.66 -2.99 17.35
CA ASP A 166 8.65 -2.68 18.78
C ASP A 166 7.94 -3.77 19.63
N GLY A 167 7.94 -5.00 19.14
CA GLY A 167 7.39 -6.17 19.86
C GLY A 167 5.93 -6.48 19.55
N GLU A 168 5.34 -5.86 18.54
CA GLU A 168 4.01 -6.22 18.05
C GLU A 168 4.01 -7.66 17.51
N GLN A 169 2.96 -8.39 17.83
CA GLN A 169 2.86 -9.80 17.47
C GLN A 169 2.58 -10.00 15.98
N PHE A 170 1.81 -9.10 15.36
CA PHE A 170 1.39 -9.21 13.97
C PHE A 170 1.52 -7.90 13.23
N LYS A 171 1.77 -7.99 11.92
CA LYS A 171 1.72 -6.89 10.97
C LYS A 171 0.40 -6.98 10.19
N TYR A 172 -0.24 -5.83 10.02
CA TYR A 172 -1.49 -5.69 9.27
C TYR A 172 -1.28 -4.80 8.05
N MET A 173 -1.97 -5.11 6.96
CA MET A 173 -1.89 -4.37 5.72
C MET A 173 -3.25 -4.26 5.04
N LEU A 174 -3.58 -3.03 4.60
CA LEU A 174 -4.61 -2.76 3.61
C LEU A 174 -3.91 -2.33 2.32
N LYS A 175 -4.15 -3.03 1.22
CA LYS A 175 -3.59 -2.70 -0.09
C LYS A 175 -4.68 -2.69 -1.16
N ILE A 176 -4.70 -1.63 -1.95
CA ILE A 176 -5.42 -1.55 -3.21
C ILE A 176 -4.36 -1.60 -4.30
N ASP A 177 -4.38 -2.64 -5.13
CA ASP A 177 -3.36 -2.94 -6.13
C ASP A 177 -4.00 -2.96 -7.51
N ALA A 178 -3.85 -1.87 -8.25
CA ALA A 178 -4.49 -1.73 -9.56
C ALA A 178 -3.84 -2.63 -10.61
N ASP A 179 -2.53 -2.87 -10.53
CA ASP A 179 -1.81 -3.73 -11.48
C ASP A 179 -2.24 -5.19 -11.37
N ASN A 180 -2.49 -5.65 -10.14
CA ASN A 180 -2.94 -7.02 -9.87
C ASN A 180 -4.46 -7.14 -9.77
N ASN A 181 -5.21 -6.04 -9.96
CA ASN A 181 -6.67 -5.99 -9.84
C ASN A 181 -7.19 -6.47 -8.47
N LEU A 182 -6.46 -6.19 -7.40
CA LEU A 182 -6.67 -6.77 -6.08
C LEU A 182 -6.90 -5.70 -5.01
N VAL A 183 -7.87 -5.94 -4.13
CA VAL A 183 -7.95 -5.25 -2.83
C VAL A 183 -7.75 -6.29 -1.74
N MET A 184 -6.82 -6.04 -0.84
CA MET A 184 -6.45 -6.95 0.24
C MET A 184 -6.47 -6.23 1.59
N LEU A 185 -7.12 -6.84 2.57
CA LEU A 185 -6.95 -6.55 3.99
C LEU A 185 -6.47 -7.82 4.67
N GLY A 186 -5.28 -7.82 5.26
CA GLY A 186 -4.73 -9.03 5.83
C GLY A 186 -3.64 -8.79 6.87
N ASP A 187 -3.16 -9.89 7.42
CA ASP A 187 -2.02 -9.93 8.32
C ASP A 187 -0.85 -10.72 7.71
N ASP A 188 0.29 -10.68 8.40
CA ASP A 188 1.52 -11.36 7.97
C ASP A 188 1.53 -12.87 8.25
N VAL A 189 0.48 -13.42 8.86
CA VAL A 189 0.36 -14.87 9.11
C VAL A 189 -0.58 -15.59 8.15
N GLY A 190 -1.31 -14.85 7.30
CA GLY A 190 -2.12 -15.42 6.23
C GLY A 190 -3.63 -15.37 6.43
N ASN A 191 -4.12 -14.57 7.40
CA ASN A 191 -5.55 -14.21 7.43
C ASN A 191 -5.79 -13.05 6.48
N ALA A 192 -6.80 -13.13 5.62
CA ALA A 192 -7.08 -12.09 4.64
C ALA A 192 -8.54 -12.01 4.22
N ILE A 193 -8.91 -10.80 3.80
CA ILE A 193 -10.07 -10.50 2.98
C ILE A 193 -9.53 -10.02 1.64
N LEU A 194 -9.93 -10.68 0.56
CA LEU A 194 -9.46 -10.42 -0.79
C LEU A 194 -10.64 -10.09 -1.70
N ILE A 195 -10.49 -9.07 -2.53
CA ILE A 195 -11.38 -8.78 -3.66
C ILE A 195 -10.50 -8.86 -4.91
N ASP A 196 -10.74 -9.85 -5.73
CA ASP A 196 -10.08 -10.04 -7.02
C ASP A 196 -11.05 -9.66 -8.14
N SER A 197 -10.83 -8.49 -8.74
CA SER A 197 -11.70 -7.97 -9.79
C SER A 197 -11.53 -8.74 -11.11
N ALA A 198 -10.33 -9.24 -11.41
CA ALA A 198 -10.09 -10.03 -12.61
C ALA A 198 -10.69 -11.43 -12.51
N GLY A 199 -10.53 -12.09 -11.36
CA GLY A 199 -11.14 -13.38 -11.05
C GLY A 199 -12.60 -13.29 -10.64
N GLN A 200 -13.17 -12.07 -10.55
CA GLN A 200 -14.54 -11.81 -10.12
C GLN A 200 -14.86 -12.54 -8.80
N SER A 201 -13.98 -12.43 -7.82
CA SER A 201 -14.12 -13.13 -6.56
C SER A 201 -13.92 -12.25 -5.33
N ILE A 202 -14.61 -12.65 -4.24
CA ILE A 202 -14.42 -12.16 -2.88
C ILE A 202 -14.09 -13.36 -2.01
N THR A 203 -12.97 -13.31 -1.31
CA THR A 203 -12.49 -14.42 -0.47
C THR A 203 -12.21 -13.93 0.93
N LEU A 204 -12.73 -14.64 1.93
CA LEU A 204 -12.28 -14.58 3.31
C LEU A 204 -11.48 -15.85 3.57
N GLN A 205 -10.26 -15.70 4.09
CA GLN A 205 -9.41 -16.83 4.39
C GLN A 205 -8.71 -16.68 5.73
N THR A 206 -8.39 -17.81 6.34
CA THR A 206 -7.56 -17.86 7.54
C THR A 206 -6.29 -18.63 7.27
N LYS A 207 -5.24 -18.36 8.07
CA LYS A 207 -3.98 -19.11 8.05
C LYS A 207 -4.17 -20.64 8.04
N SER A 208 -5.17 -21.12 8.77
CA SER A 208 -5.45 -22.56 8.92
C SER A 208 -6.22 -23.17 7.75
N GLY A 209 -6.52 -22.42 6.70
CA GLY A 209 -7.14 -22.91 5.47
C GLY A 209 -8.67 -22.92 5.48
N ALA A 210 -9.33 -22.30 6.48
CA ALA A 210 -10.76 -22.05 6.36
C ALA A 210 -10.99 -20.91 5.38
N THR A 211 -11.94 -21.11 4.44
CA THR A 211 -12.26 -20.12 3.40
C THR A 211 -13.76 -19.99 3.19
N ILE A 212 -14.20 -18.77 2.89
CA ILE A 212 -15.48 -18.48 2.26
C ILE A 212 -15.16 -17.70 1.00
N GLN A 213 -15.53 -18.24 -0.15
CA GLN A 213 -15.30 -17.62 -1.44
C GLN A 213 -16.60 -17.47 -2.21
N ILE A 214 -16.83 -16.26 -2.69
CA ILE A 214 -17.87 -15.97 -3.69
C ILE A 214 -17.12 -15.70 -4.98
N GLN A 215 -17.36 -16.52 -6.01
CA GLN A 215 -16.70 -16.38 -7.31
C GLN A 215 -17.74 -16.47 -8.41
N GLN A 216 -17.88 -15.39 -9.17
CA GLN A 216 -18.92 -15.25 -10.19
C GLN A 216 -20.33 -15.56 -9.61
N ASN A 217 -20.90 -16.71 -9.93
CA ASN A 217 -22.21 -17.15 -9.47
C ASN A 217 -22.16 -18.20 -8.35
N ASP A 218 -20.95 -18.61 -7.94
CA ASP A 218 -20.74 -19.71 -7.01
C ASP A 218 -20.33 -19.20 -5.62
N THR A 219 -20.74 -19.91 -4.59
CA THR A 219 -20.30 -19.69 -3.22
C THR A 219 -19.73 -20.99 -2.67
N ASN A 220 -18.46 -20.97 -2.27
CA ASN A 220 -17.74 -22.09 -1.71
C ASN A 220 -17.36 -21.81 -0.25
N THR A 221 -17.66 -22.74 0.64
CA THR A 221 -17.22 -22.71 2.03
C THR A 221 -16.41 -23.97 2.31
N SER A 222 -15.18 -23.79 2.78
CA SER A 222 -14.27 -24.91 3.11
C SER A 222 -13.59 -24.67 4.44
N CYS A 223 -13.44 -25.71 5.24
CA CYS A 223 -12.64 -25.68 6.45
C CYS A 223 -12.05 -27.07 6.75
N ASN A 224 -10.90 -27.10 7.38
CA ASN A 224 -10.23 -28.35 7.81
C ASN A 224 -10.73 -28.84 9.18
N GLY A 225 -11.60 -28.10 9.83
CA GLY A 225 -12.18 -28.41 11.14
C GLY A 225 -13.71 -28.50 11.06
N ASN A 226 -14.37 -28.07 12.11
CA ASN A 226 -15.83 -28.10 12.23
C ASN A 226 -16.47 -26.87 11.61
N LEU A 227 -17.54 -27.06 10.87
CA LEU A 227 -18.48 -26.01 10.47
C LEU A 227 -19.71 -26.07 11.37
N SER A 228 -20.00 -24.97 12.09
CA SER A 228 -21.18 -24.85 12.94
C SER A 228 -22.05 -23.67 12.50
N MET A 229 -23.33 -23.90 12.32
CA MET A 229 -24.33 -22.86 12.04
C MET A 229 -25.39 -22.85 13.12
N GLN A 230 -25.58 -21.73 13.81
CA GLN A 230 -26.62 -21.55 14.81
C GLN A 230 -27.53 -20.40 14.41
N VAL A 231 -28.84 -20.68 14.24
CA VAL A 231 -29.82 -19.70 13.81
C VAL A 231 -30.92 -19.61 14.85
N LYS A 232 -31.19 -18.40 15.38
CA LYS A 232 -32.31 -18.17 16.32
C LYS A 232 -33.67 -18.04 15.65
N GLY A 233 -33.69 -17.76 14.37
CA GLY A 233 -34.90 -17.66 13.56
C GLY A 233 -35.07 -18.86 12.63
N ASN A 234 -35.60 -18.62 11.46
CA ASN A 234 -35.84 -19.65 10.44
C ASN A 234 -34.68 -19.80 9.49
N VAL A 235 -34.45 -21.01 9.01
CA VAL A 235 -33.60 -21.30 7.85
C VAL A 235 -34.51 -21.78 6.72
N THR A 236 -34.41 -21.12 5.56
CA THR A 236 -35.14 -21.50 4.34
C THR A 236 -34.13 -21.73 3.22
N GLN A 237 -34.22 -22.89 2.56
CA GLN A 237 -33.38 -23.23 1.41
C GLN A 237 -34.30 -23.56 0.23
N THR A 238 -34.14 -22.86 -0.90
CA THR A 238 -34.79 -23.12 -2.16
C THR A 238 -33.77 -23.44 -3.23
N ILE A 239 -33.74 -24.70 -3.68
CA ILE A 239 -32.74 -25.21 -4.61
C ILE A 239 -33.48 -25.74 -5.84
N LYS A 240 -33.15 -25.20 -7.02
CA LYS A 240 -33.72 -25.67 -8.30
C LYS A 240 -33.04 -26.93 -8.83
N GLY A 241 -31.81 -27.17 -8.41
CA GLY A 241 -31.03 -28.34 -8.77
C GLY A 241 -31.07 -29.44 -7.70
N ASN A 242 -30.00 -30.18 -7.56
CA ASN A 242 -29.87 -31.29 -6.63
C ASN A 242 -29.29 -30.80 -5.29
N VAL A 243 -29.69 -31.51 -4.23
CA VAL A 243 -29.01 -31.44 -2.91
C VAL A 243 -28.35 -32.77 -2.66
N SER A 244 -27.06 -32.75 -2.34
CA SER A 244 -26.31 -33.92 -1.91
C SER A 244 -25.75 -33.67 -0.51
N LEU A 245 -25.94 -34.63 0.39
CA LEU A 245 -25.35 -34.67 1.71
C LEU A 245 -24.65 -36.00 1.89
N GLU A 246 -23.32 -35.94 2.03
CA GLU A 246 -22.47 -37.12 2.20
C GLU A 246 -21.61 -36.94 3.46
N CYS A 247 -21.52 -37.94 4.30
CA CYS A 247 -20.67 -37.94 5.47
C CYS A 247 -20.26 -39.39 5.82
N ASP A 248 -19.06 -39.55 6.36
CA ASP A 248 -18.54 -40.84 6.83
C ASP A 248 -19.14 -41.28 8.18
N GLY A 249 -19.72 -40.34 8.90
CA GLY A 249 -20.30 -40.55 10.21
C GLY A 249 -21.82 -40.68 10.16
N SER A 250 -22.47 -40.17 11.17
CA SER A 250 -23.95 -40.20 11.29
C SER A 250 -24.60 -38.87 10.96
N VAL A 251 -25.75 -38.91 10.33
CA VAL A 251 -26.66 -37.77 10.16
C VAL A 251 -27.80 -37.87 11.19
N ALA A 252 -27.97 -36.82 11.99
CA ALA A 252 -29.06 -36.74 12.96
C ALA A 252 -29.96 -35.54 12.66
N ILE A 253 -31.25 -35.78 12.40
CA ILE A 253 -32.26 -34.73 12.20
C ILE A 253 -33.24 -34.82 13.37
N LYS A 254 -33.36 -33.76 14.18
CA LYS A 254 -34.21 -33.69 15.34
C LYS A 254 -35.12 -32.48 15.25
N SER A 255 -36.41 -32.66 15.50
CA SER A 255 -37.41 -31.60 15.59
C SER A 255 -38.30 -31.82 16.80
N LYS A 256 -38.73 -30.72 17.45
CA LYS A 256 -39.81 -30.79 18.48
C LYS A 256 -41.21 -30.85 17.84
N GLY A 257 -41.31 -30.43 16.60
CA GLY A 257 -42.54 -30.51 15.80
C GLY A 257 -42.48 -31.61 14.76
N ALA A 258 -43.24 -31.49 13.71
CA ALA A 258 -43.27 -32.46 12.62
C ALA A 258 -42.03 -32.36 11.75
N ILE A 259 -41.59 -33.50 11.22
CA ILE A 259 -40.64 -33.60 10.09
C ILE A 259 -41.45 -34.11 8.91
N SER A 260 -41.50 -33.34 7.81
CA SER A 260 -42.22 -33.76 6.58
C SER A 260 -41.20 -33.96 5.46
N LEU A 261 -41.27 -35.13 4.81
CA LEU A 261 -40.50 -35.47 3.62
C LEU A 261 -41.51 -35.77 2.51
N THR A 262 -41.50 -34.98 1.45
CA THR A 262 -42.41 -35.13 0.32
C THR A 262 -41.60 -35.20 -0.98
N SER A 263 -41.95 -36.20 -1.82
CA SER A 263 -41.33 -36.34 -3.15
C SER A 263 -42.45 -36.53 -4.19
N GLY A 264 -42.29 -35.91 -5.34
CA GLY A 264 -43.19 -36.10 -6.50
C GLY A 264 -43.00 -37.43 -7.20
N SER A 265 -41.96 -38.21 -6.88
CA SER A 265 -41.67 -39.50 -7.48
C SER A 265 -41.59 -40.59 -6.40
N LYS A 266 -40.41 -40.74 -5.79
CA LYS A 266 -40.18 -41.78 -4.77
C LYS A 266 -39.27 -41.27 -3.67
N ILE A 267 -39.35 -41.90 -2.51
CA ILE A 267 -38.44 -41.77 -1.39
C ILE A 267 -37.80 -43.15 -1.17
N ASP A 268 -36.52 -43.31 -1.41
CA ASP A 268 -35.81 -44.53 -1.15
C ASP A 268 -35.09 -44.43 0.21
N LEU A 269 -35.33 -45.39 1.08
CA LEU A 269 -34.59 -45.56 2.33
C LEU A 269 -33.90 -46.91 2.23
N VAL A 270 -32.57 -46.89 2.10
CA VAL A 270 -31.76 -48.11 1.95
C VAL A 270 -30.79 -48.22 3.12
N ALA A 271 -30.94 -49.23 3.94
CA ALA A 271 -30.06 -49.52 5.06
C ALA A 271 -30.15 -51.03 5.41
N PRO A 272 -29.15 -51.63 6.08
CA PRO A 272 -29.25 -52.99 6.60
C PRO A 272 -30.43 -53.19 7.57
N SER A 273 -30.81 -52.12 8.30
CA SER A 273 -32.02 -52.10 9.12
C SER A 273 -32.65 -50.74 9.13
N ILE A 274 -33.98 -50.66 9.09
CA ILE A 274 -34.78 -49.47 9.22
C ILE A 274 -35.72 -49.64 10.41
N ASN A 275 -35.48 -48.89 11.48
CA ASN A 275 -36.33 -48.96 12.68
C ASN A 275 -37.35 -47.78 12.65
N VAL A 276 -38.62 -48.11 12.63
CA VAL A 276 -39.70 -47.13 12.75
C VAL A 276 -40.44 -47.42 14.07
N SER A 277 -40.26 -46.58 15.05
CA SER A 277 -40.98 -46.73 16.33
C SER A 277 -41.89 -45.55 16.57
N LYS A 278 -43.12 -45.83 16.99
CA LYS A 278 -44.06 -44.83 17.44
C LYS A 278 -43.76 -44.56 18.93
N GLY A 279 -43.01 -43.49 19.21
CA GLY A 279 -42.86 -43.00 20.57
C GLY A 279 -44.10 -42.23 20.98
N GLY A 280 -45.03 -42.88 21.62
CA GLY A 280 -46.20 -42.25 22.21
C GLY A 280 -46.68 -43.11 23.33
N SER A 281 -46.74 -42.63 24.57
CA SER A 281 -47.59 -43.21 25.61
C SER A 281 -49.05 -43.09 25.17
N LEU A 282 -49.74 -44.20 25.23
CA LEU A 282 -51.21 -44.26 25.21
C LEU A 282 -51.72 -43.45 26.36
#